data_192a0ef092e21fa0ecfa429648e7092d
#
_entry.id   192a0ef092e21fa0ecfa429648e7092d
#
_cell.length_a   1.000
_cell.length_b   1.000
_cell.length_c   1.000
_cell.angle_alpha   90.00
_cell.angle_beta   90.00
_cell.angle_gamma   90.00
#
_symmetry.space_group_name_H-M   'P 1'
#
loop_
_entity.id
_entity.type
_entity.pdbx_description
1 polymer ?
#
loop_
_entity_poly.entity_id
_entity_poly.type
_entity_poly.pdbx_seq_one_letter_code
_entity_poly.pdbx_strand_id
1 'polypeptide(L)'
;VAVTQHNVAQLFDDLRLGFALSAEQVWTQFHSYAFDFSVWEIWGALLHGGRLVVVPGGVARSPEEFHALLVREGVTVLTQTPSAVGLLPTDGLDGTALVIGAEPCPPELVDRWAPGRVMVNVYGPTETTMWACKSAPLQAGSGFPPIGSPVTRAAFFVLDEWLRPVPAGVVGELYLAGEGVGVGYWRRPGLTASRFMACPFGEPGTRMYRTGDLVCWGRSGSGE
;
A
#
# COMPACT_ATOMS: atom_id res chain seq x y z
N VAL A 1 -3.84 15.63 -5.17
CA VAL A 1 -5.02 14.78 -5.18
C VAL A 1 -5.94 15.21 -4.05
N ALA A 2 -7.26 15.22 -4.29
CA ALA A 2 -8.26 15.46 -3.25
C ALA A 2 -8.86 14.11 -2.82
N VAL A 3 -8.65 13.76 -1.56
CA VAL A 3 -9.15 12.53 -0.91
C VAL A 3 -10.00 12.95 0.27
N THR A 4 -11.14 12.29 0.49
CA THR A 4 -12.03 12.60 1.60
C THR A 4 -11.64 11.83 2.86
N GLN A 5 -12.11 12.30 4.03
CA GLN A 5 -11.97 11.54 5.27
C GLN A 5 -12.64 10.17 5.18
N HIS A 6 -13.76 10.07 4.47
CA HIS A 6 -14.44 8.79 4.25
C HIS A 6 -13.55 7.80 3.48
N ASN A 7 -12.87 8.24 2.41
CA ASN A 7 -11.94 7.37 1.68
C ASN A 7 -10.84 6.80 2.59
N VAL A 8 -10.32 7.61 3.53
CA VAL A 8 -9.30 7.16 4.48
C VAL A 8 -9.90 6.22 5.53
N ALA A 9 -11.00 6.61 6.17
CA ALA A 9 -11.60 5.84 7.26
C ALA A 9 -12.01 4.43 6.81
N GLN A 10 -12.68 4.31 5.67
CA GLN A 10 -13.11 3.02 5.12
C GLN A 10 -11.95 2.04 4.85
N LEU A 11 -10.73 2.55 4.58
CA LEU A 11 -9.55 1.70 4.40
C LEU A 11 -9.16 0.99 5.70
N PHE A 12 -9.41 1.61 6.86
CA PHE A 12 -9.10 1.03 8.16
C PHE A 12 -10.18 0.09 8.70
N ASP A 13 -11.43 0.18 8.21
CA ASP A 13 -12.57 -0.57 8.75
C ASP A 13 -12.44 -2.10 8.62
N ASP A 14 -11.79 -2.61 7.57
CA ASP A 14 -11.64 -4.05 7.32
C ASP A 14 -10.27 -4.40 6.71
N LEU A 15 -9.23 -3.77 7.22
CA LEU A 15 -7.88 -3.96 6.72
C LEU A 15 -7.22 -5.19 7.35
N ARG A 16 -7.27 -6.33 6.64
CA ARG A 16 -6.68 -7.60 7.07
C ARG A 16 -5.26 -7.74 6.55
N LEU A 17 -4.28 -7.21 7.27
CA LEU A 17 -2.85 -7.27 6.90
C LEU A 17 -2.12 -8.52 7.44
N GLY A 18 -2.84 -9.45 8.06
CA GLY A 18 -2.22 -10.60 8.73
C GLY A 18 -1.78 -10.31 10.16
N PHE A 19 -2.02 -9.08 10.64
CA PHE A 19 -1.90 -8.69 12.04
C PHE A 19 -3.08 -7.78 12.44
N ALA A 20 -3.44 -7.79 13.72
CA ALA A 20 -4.49 -6.94 14.25
C ALA A 20 -3.94 -5.54 14.57
N LEU A 21 -4.74 -4.51 14.31
CA LEU A 21 -4.44 -3.15 14.75
C LEU A 21 -4.87 -3.01 16.21
N SER A 22 -3.98 -2.52 17.10
CA SER A 22 -4.24 -2.47 18.52
C SER A 22 -3.48 -1.35 19.24
N ALA A 23 -3.86 -1.09 20.49
CA ALA A 23 -3.24 -0.06 21.33
C ALA A 23 -1.80 -0.41 21.78
N GLU A 24 -1.40 -1.67 21.71
CA GLU A 24 -0.04 -2.10 22.08
C GLU A 24 0.98 -1.83 20.99
N GLN A 25 0.53 -1.45 19.79
CA GLN A 25 1.42 -1.24 18.66
C GLN A 25 2.19 0.07 18.75
N VAL A 26 3.43 -0.01 18.28
CA VAL A 26 4.34 1.13 18.16
C VAL A 26 4.67 1.31 16.67
N TRP A 27 4.36 2.47 16.16
CA TRP A 27 4.48 2.85 14.77
C TRP A 27 5.52 3.95 14.59
N THR A 28 6.07 4.09 13.39
CA THR A 28 6.88 5.26 13.02
C THR A 28 6.12 6.19 12.10
N GLN A 29 6.24 7.49 12.30
CA GLN A 29 5.95 8.49 11.28
C GLN A 29 7.29 8.88 10.65
N PHE A 30 7.61 8.20 9.56
CA PHE A 30 8.87 8.31 8.83
C PHE A 30 8.71 9.15 7.55
N HIS A 31 7.63 8.91 6.80
CA HIS A 31 7.43 9.50 5.49
C HIS A 31 7.01 10.97 5.59
N SER A 32 7.44 11.76 4.59
CA SER A 32 6.97 13.14 4.42
C SER A 32 5.44 13.19 4.34
N TYR A 33 4.82 14.23 4.88
CA TYR A 33 3.38 14.49 4.72
C TYR A 33 2.95 14.68 3.26
N ALA A 34 3.89 14.89 2.34
CA ALA A 34 3.64 14.93 0.90
C ALA A 34 3.53 13.54 0.27
N PHE A 35 3.86 12.48 1.02
CA PHE A 35 3.73 11.09 0.60
C PHE A 35 2.65 10.41 1.45
N ASP A 36 1.68 9.79 0.81
CA ASP A 36 0.46 9.30 1.47
C ASP A 36 0.67 8.12 2.44
N PHE A 37 1.81 7.44 2.40
CA PHE A 37 2.20 6.51 3.47
C PHE A 37 2.19 7.17 4.85
N SER A 38 2.46 8.48 4.94
CA SER A 38 2.35 9.22 6.20
C SER A 38 0.94 9.20 6.79
N VAL A 39 -0.09 9.18 5.94
CA VAL A 39 -1.50 9.07 6.38
C VAL A 39 -1.75 7.72 7.04
N TRP A 40 -1.24 6.64 6.44
CA TRP A 40 -1.30 5.31 7.02
C TRP A 40 -0.55 5.23 8.35
N GLU A 41 0.69 5.73 8.40
CA GLU A 41 1.53 5.70 9.61
C GLU A 41 0.84 6.41 10.78
N ILE A 42 0.28 7.60 10.53
CA ILE A 42 -0.36 8.42 11.55
C ILE A 42 -1.69 7.80 12.00
N TRP A 43 -2.58 7.50 11.06
CA TRP A 43 -3.93 7.06 11.40
C TRP A 43 -3.99 5.60 11.80
N GLY A 44 -3.07 4.75 11.28
CA GLY A 44 -2.92 3.37 11.75
C GLY A 44 -2.61 3.29 13.24
N ALA A 45 -1.73 4.15 13.73
CA ALA A 45 -1.43 4.25 15.15
C ALA A 45 -2.60 4.88 15.94
N LEU A 46 -3.01 6.10 15.56
CA LEU A 46 -3.87 6.93 16.40
C LEU A 46 -5.31 6.44 16.47
N LEU A 47 -5.88 5.91 15.39
CA LEU A 47 -7.25 5.38 15.38
C LEU A 47 -7.41 4.14 16.26
N HIS A 48 -6.31 3.43 16.54
CA HIS A 48 -6.34 2.19 17.32
C HIS A 48 -5.71 2.33 18.71
N GLY A 49 -5.38 3.58 19.12
CA GLY A 49 -4.81 3.87 20.44
C GLY A 49 -3.34 3.48 20.59
N GLY A 50 -2.66 3.14 19.50
CA GLY A 50 -1.23 2.82 19.48
C GLY A 50 -0.34 4.05 19.68
N ARG A 51 0.97 3.80 19.79
CA ARG A 51 1.99 4.84 19.95
C ARG A 51 2.63 5.19 18.60
N LEU A 52 2.71 6.48 18.30
CA LEU A 52 3.36 6.99 17.10
C LEU A 52 4.70 7.62 17.46
N VAL A 53 5.79 7.11 16.91
CA VAL A 53 7.15 7.65 17.04
C VAL A 53 7.44 8.54 15.84
N VAL A 54 7.54 9.84 16.07
CA VAL A 54 7.93 10.79 15.02
C VAL A 54 9.44 10.68 14.77
N VAL A 55 9.83 10.32 13.55
CA VAL A 55 11.23 10.14 13.18
C VAL A 55 11.86 11.49 12.80
N PRO A 56 12.91 11.94 13.51
CA PRO A 56 13.60 13.19 13.15
C PRO A 56 14.22 13.10 11.74
N GLY A 57 14.16 14.20 10.98
CA GLY A 57 14.65 14.20 9.60
C GLY A 57 16.16 13.91 9.46
N GLY A 58 16.96 14.09 10.50
CA GLY A 58 18.36 13.64 10.53
C GLY A 58 18.45 12.11 10.56
N VAL A 59 17.69 11.51 11.49
CA VAL A 59 17.61 10.05 11.68
C VAL A 59 17.05 9.36 10.44
N ALA A 60 16.04 9.93 9.81
CA ALA A 60 15.45 9.36 8.59
C ALA A 60 16.45 9.24 7.41
N ARG A 61 17.55 9.99 7.43
CA ARG A 61 18.59 9.94 6.39
C ARG A 61 19.76 9.01 6.71
N SER A 62 19.80 8.44 7.91
CA SER A 62 20.85 7.51 8.35
C SER A 62 20.19 6.16 8.65
N PRO A 63 20.41 5.13 7.82
CA PRO A 63 19.88 3.79 8.08
C PRO A 63 20.28 3.24 9.45
N GLU A 64 21.51 3.51 9.91
CA GLU A 64 22.02 3.05 11.18
C GLU A 64 21.30 3.73 12.37
N GLU A 65 21.13 5.07 12.30
CA GLU A 65 20.41 5.81 13.35
C GLU A 65 18.93 5.46 13.36
N PHE A 66 18.35 5.25 12.19
CA PHE A 66 16.95 4.84 12.07
C PHE A 66 16.75 3.44 12.64
N HIS A 67 17.60 2.48 12.30
CA HIS A 67 17.55 1.15 12.89
C HIS A 67 17.68 1.19 14.44
N ALA A 68 18.64 1.96 14.96
CA ALA A 68 18.81 2.13 16.41
C ALA A 68 17.56 2.73 17.06
N LEU A 69 16.86 3.65 16.38
CA LEU A 69 15.57 4.21 16.84
C LEU A 69 14.50 3.12 16.86
N LEU A 70 14.36 2.32 15.79
CA LEU A 70 13.37 1.25 15.72
C LEU A 70 13.49 0.26 16.87
N VAL A 71 14.72 -0.18 17.14
CA VAL A 71 15.04 -1.11 18.24
C VAL A 71 14.76 -0.46 19.60
N ARG A 72 15.27 0.75 19.82
CA ARG A 72 15.12 1.47 21.10
C ARG A 72 13.66 1.73 21.44
N GLU A 73 12.87 2.10 20.46
CA GLU A 73 11.44 2.42 20.65
C GLU A 73 10.55 1.17 20.64
N GLY A 74 11.09 0.00 20.33
CA GLY A 74 10.33 -1.25 20.25
C GLY A 74 9.24 -1.18 19.18
N VAL A 75 9.59 -0.71 17.96
CA VAL A 75 8.64 -0.54 16.87
C VAL A 75 8.09 -1.90 16.44
N THR A 76 6.76 -2.01 16.41
CA THR A 76 6.05 -3.26 16.06
C THR A 76 5.43 -3.23 14.67
N VAL A 77 5.23 -2.04 14.09
CA VAL A 77 4.75 -1.87 12.71
C VAL A 77 5.66 -0.89 11.98
N LEU A 78 6.31 -1.37 10.95
CA LEU A 78 7.21 -0.60 10.10
C LEU A 78 6.63 -0.53 8.69
N THR A 79 6.53 0.69 8.15
CA THR A 79 6.15 0.92 6.75
C THR A 79 7.33 1.52 6.03
N GLN A 80 7.75 0.92 4.90
CA GLN A 80 8.89 1.39 4.13
C GLN A 80 8.77 1.06 2.65
N THR A 81 9.51 1.80 1.83
CA THR A 81 9.76 1.37 0.46
C THR A 81 10.77 0.21 0.44
N PRO A 82 10.73 -0.70 -0.54
CA PRO A 82 11.70 -1.77 -0.69
C PRO A 82 13.17 -1.30 -0.67
N SER A 83 13.47 -0.19 -1.35
CA SER A 83 14.83 0.37 -1.37
C SER A 83 15.28 0.85 0.01
N ALA A 84 14.39 1.49 0.78
CA ALA A 84 14.74 2.01 2.11
C ALA A 84 14.94 0.87 3.13
N VAL A 85 14.00 -0.09 3.19
CA VAL A 85 14.13 -1.22 4.11
C VAL A 85 15.30 -2.13 3.72
N GLY A 86 15.68 -2.13 2.44
CA GLY A 86 16.84 -2.83 1.92
C GLY A 86 18.16 -2.43 2.60
N LEU A 87 18.25 -1.21 3.09
CA LEU A 87 19.44 -0.67 3.79
C LEU A 87 19.46 -0.98 5.28
N LEU A 88 18.35 -1.46 5.86
CA LEU A 88 18.27 -1.72 7.29
C LEU A 88 18.73 -3.15 7.61
N PRO A 89 19.46 -3.36 8.73
CA PRO A 89 19.63 -4.70 9.29
C PRO A 89 18.32 -5.21 9.90
N THR A 90 18.18 -6.51 10.01
CA THR A 90 16.98 -7.15 10.59
C THR A 90 17.10 -7.40 12.09
N ASP A 91 18.31 -7.28 12.65
CA ASP A 91 18.64 -7.61 14.05
C ASP A 91 17.83 -6.74 15.02
N GLY A 92 17.24 -7.36 16.04
CA GLY A 92 16.46 -6.67 17.06
C GLY A 92 15.09 -6.18 16.57
N LEU A 93 14.67 -6.54 15.36
CA LEU A 93 13.35 -6.23 14.79
C LEU A 93 12.47 -7.49 14.63
N ASP A 94 12.74 -8.52 15.43
CA ASP A 94 11.99 -9.76 15.40
C ASP A 94 10.51 -9.51 15.73
N GLY A 95 9.61 -10.08 14.93
CA GLY A 95 8.16 -9.88 15.09
C GLY A 95 7.63 -8.50 14.65
N THR A 96 8.49 -7.56 14.23
CA THR A 96 8.02 -6.30 13.64
C THR A 96 7.28 -6.57 12.33
N ALA A 97 6.00 -6.24 12.26
CA ALA A 97 5.23 -6.34 11.02
C ALA A 97 5.78 -5.33 10.00
N LEU A 98 6.00 -5.78 8.77
CA LEU A 98 6.56 -4.96 7.70
C LEU A 98 5.54 -4.77 6.56
N VAL A 99 5.19 -3.52 6.31
CA VAL A 99 4.36 -3.11 5.16
C VAL A 99 5.28 -2.45 4.14
N ILE A 100 5.39 -3.03 2.95
CA ILE A 100 6.20 -2.48 1.85
C ILE A 100 5.32 -2.07 0.68
N GLY A 101 5.78 -1.07 -0.08
CA GLY A 101 5.06 -0.63 -1.28
C GLY A 101 5.74 0.54 -1.97
N ALA A 102 5.05 1.10 -2.95
CA ALA A 102 5.47 2.22 -3.79
C ALA A 102 6.61 1.93 -4.78
N GLU A 103 7.29 0.80 -4.65
CA GLU A 103 8.36 0.35 -5.55
C GLU A 103 8.24 -1.16 -5.79
N PRO A 104 8.74 -1.69 -6.91
CA PRO A 104 8.89 -3.13 -7.08
C PRO A 104 9.78 -3.73 -5.98
N CYS A 105 9.34 -4.81 -5.36
CA CYS A 105 10.09 -5.49 -4.32
C CYS A 105 10.88 -6.66 -4.90
N PRO A 106 12.23 -6.69 -4.75
CA PRO A 106 13.02 -7.83 -5.21
C PRO A 106 12.81 -9.05 -4.30
N PRO A 107 12.84 -10.29 -4.86
CA PRO A 107 12.64 -11.52 -4.09
C PRO A 107 13.63 -11.68 -2.92
N GLU A 108 14.87 -11.27 -3.11
CA GLU A 108 15.92 -11.35 -2.09
C GLU A 108 15.61 -10.52 -0.84
N LEU A 109 14.83 -9.44 -1.01
CA LEU A 109 14.36 -8.65 0.12
C LEU A 109 13.30 -9.42 0.91
N VAL A 110 12.38 -10.11 0.22
CA VAL A 110 11.38 -10.97 0.85
C VAL A 110 12.07 -12.10 1.61
N ASP A 111 13.06 -12.77 0.97
CA ASP A 111 13.82 -13.86 1.58
C ASP A 111 14.51 -13.43 2.88
N ARG A 112 14.99 -12.19 2.94
CA ARG A 112 15.64 -11.63 4.11
C ARG A 112 14.68 -11.17 5.20
N TRP A 113 13.56 -10.55 4.82
CA TRP A 113 12.69 -9.87 5.77
C TRP A 113 11.44 -10.66 6.18
N ALA A 114 10.92 -11.57 5.36
CA ALA A 114 9.70 -12.31 5.70
C ALA A 114 9.86 -13.34 6.84
N PRO A 115 11.03 -13.99 7.05
CA PRO A 115 11.17 -14.96 8.13
C PRO A 115 10.85 -14.37 9.51
N GLY A 116 9.98 -15.05 10.28
CA GLY A 116 9.66 -14.70 11.66
C GLY A 116 8.72 -13.50 11.84
N ARG A 117 8.18 -12.90 10.77
CA ARG A 117 7.29 -11.73 10.85
C ARG A 117 6.19 -11.74 9.80
N VAL A 118 5.18 -10.91 9.99
CA VAL A 118 4.23 -10.61 8.92
C VAL A 118 4.85 -9.55 8.01
N MET A 119 5.02 -9.88 6.74
CA MET A 119 5.45 -8.96 5.69
C MET A 119 4.40 -8.94 4.59
N VAL A 120 3.93 -7.77 4.20
CA VAL A 120 2.94 -7.60 3.14
C VAL A 120 3.39 -6.56 2.13
N ASN A 121 3.12 -6.82 0.86
CA ASN A 121 3.27 -5.86 -0.22
C ASN A 121 1.94 -5.16 -0.45
N VAL A 122 1.94 -3.83 -0.54
CA VAL A 122 0.76 -3.02 -0.83
C VAL A 122 1.00 -2.21 -2.10
N TYR A 123 -0.05 -2.03 -2.89
CA TYR A 123 -0.02 -1.23 -4.10
C TYR A 123 -1.25 -0.34 -4.18
N GLY A 124 -1.05 0.87 -4.60
CA GLY A 124 -2.11 1.82 -4.95
C GLY A 124 -1.55 3.21 -5.16
N PRO A 125 -2.09 3.96 -6.12
CA PRO A 125 -1.79 5.38 -6.27
C PRO A 125 -2.57 6.21 -5.25
N THR A 126 -2.08 7.39 -4.94
CA THR A 126 -2.75 8.37 -4.05
C THR A 126 -4.19 8.65 -4.47
N GLU A 127 -4.49 8.57 -5.76
CA GLU A 127 -5.79 8.75 -6.37
C GLU A 127 -6.83 7.71 -5.93
N THR A 128 -6.37 6.60 -5.35
CA THR A 128 -7.23 5.54 -4.79
C THR A 128 -6.99 5.34 -3.29
N THR A 129 -6.51 6.38 -2.63
CA THR A 129 -6.34 6.47 -1.17
C THR A 129 -5.29 5.49 -0.63
N MET A 130 -4.02 5.83 -0.79
CA MET A 130 -2.82 5.12 -0.33
C MET A 130 -2.59 3.79 -1.02
N TRP A 131 -3.46 2.81 -0.84
CA TRP A 131 -3.40 1.52 -1.54
C TRP A 131 -4.77 0.95 -1.83
N ALA A 132 -4.86 0.28 -2.95
CA ALA A 132 -6.08 -0.37 -3.41
C ALA A 132 -5.99 -1.90 -3.33
N CYS A 133 -4.78 -2.45 -3.15
CA CYS A 133 -4.58 -3.88 -2.94
C CYS A 133 -3.43 -4.19 -1.99
N LYS A 134 -3.41 -5.43 -1.56
CA LYS A 134 -2.37 -6.01 -0.72
C LYS A 134 -2.13 -7.46 -1.05
N SER A 135 -0.91 -7.92 -0.86
CA SER A 135 -0.60 -9.35 -0.93
C SER A 135 -1.16 -10.11 0.30
N ALA A 136 -1.23 -11.43 0.20
CA ALA A 136 -1.15 -12.27 1.38
C ALA A 136 0.20 -12.04 2.10
N PRO A 137 0.37 -12.46 3.37
CA PRO A 137 1.68 -12.44 4.01
C PRO A 137 2.72 -13.16 3.15
N LEU A 138 3.80 -12.44 2.85
CA LEU A 138 4.87 -12.92 1.99
C LEU A 138 5.69 -14.00 2.69
N GLN A 139 6.26 -14.92 1.92
CA GLN A 139 7.10 -16.00 2.42
C GLN A 139 8.42 -16.05 1.65
N ALA A 140 9.50 -16.38 2.34
CA ALA A 140 10.78 -16.63 1.69
C ALA A 140 10.65 -17.72 0.62
N GLY A 141 11.35 -17.55 -0.49
CA GLY A 141 11.32 -18.49 -1.62
C GLY A 141 10.11 -18.38 -2.53
N SER A 142 9.18 -17.43 -2.30
CA SER A 142 7.98 -17.26 -3.14
C SER A 142 8.23 -16.53 -4.47
N GLY A 143 9.43 -16.04 -4.72
CA GLY A 143 9.77 -15.26 -5.91
C GLY A 143 9.31 -13.81 -5.83
N PHE A 144 9.04 -13.18 -6.97
CA PHE A 144 8.54 -11.79 -6.99
C PHE A 144 7.18 -11.69 -6.32
N PRO A 145 7.03 -10.78 -5.33
CA PRO A 145 5.76 -10.62 -4.66
C PRO A 145 4.72 -9.99 -5.60
N PRO A 146 3.50 -10.55 -5.65
CA PRO A 146 2.42 -9.94 -6.40
C PRO A 146 1.99 -8.62 -5.75
N ILE A 147 1.30 -7.75 -6.51
CA ILE A 147 0.61 -6.59 -5.92
C ILE A 147 -0.59 -7.04 -5.09
N GLY A 148 -1.05 -8.28 -5.28
CA GLY A 148 -2.03 -8.94 -4.44
C GLY A 148 -3.47 -8.79 -4.92
N SER A 149 -4.40 -8.82 -3.97
CA SER A 149 -5.84 -8.74 -4.22
C SER A 149 -6.42 -7.40 -3.74
N PRO A 150 -7.52 -6.92 -4.34
CA PRO A 150 -8.19 -5.71 -3.90
C PRO A 150 -8.47 -5.71 -2.40
N VAL A 151 -8.30 -4.55 -1.75
CA VAL A 151 -8.80 -4.36 -0.38
C VAL A 151 -10.33 -4.35 -0.39
N THR A 152 -10.95 -4.50 0.77
CA THR A 152 -12.41 -4.42 0.90
C THR A 152 -12.94 -3.14 0.25
N ARG A 153 -14.04 -3.26 -0.50
CA ARG A 153 -14.71 -2.16 -1.24
C ARG A 153 -13.88 -1.55 -2.38
N ALA A 154 -12.77 -2.18 -2.78
CA ALA A 154 -12.08 -1.88 -4.03
C ALA A 154 -12.39 -2.92 -5.09
N ALA A 155 -12.41 -2.49 -6.35
CA ALA A 155 -12.55 -3.37 -7.50
C ALA A 155 -11.46 -3.08 -8.53
N PHE A 156 -10.93 -4.14 -9.15
CA PHE A 156 -9.89 -4.09 -10.16
C PHE A 156 -10.41 -4.53 -11.50
N PHE A 157 -10.02 -3.80 -12.53
CA PHE A 157 -10.27 -4.18 -13.90
C PHE A 157 -8.96 -4.09 -14.67
N VAL A 158 -8.58 -5.20 -15.31
CA VAL A 158 -7.44 -5.24 -16.25
C VAL A 158 -8.04 -5.19 -17.64
N LEU A 159 -7.83 -4.08 -18.34
CA LEU A 159 -8.57 -3.74 -19.56
C LEU A 159 -7.65 -3.55 -20.76
N ASP A 160 -8.21 -3.82 -21.96
CA ASP A 160 -7.59 -3.46 -23.24
C ASP A 160 -7.84 -1.98 -23.59
N GLU A 161 -7.35 -1.54 -24.74
CA GLU A 161 -7.51 -0.16 -25.25
C GLU A 161 -8.97 0.24 -25.52
N TRP A 162 -9.89 -0.73 -25.63
CA TRP A 162 -11.34 -0.51 -25.79
C TRP A 162 -12.11 -0.65 -24.48
N LEU A 163 -11.43 -0.67 -23.34
CA LEU A 163 -12.00 -0.86 -22.00
C LEU A 163 -12.74 -2.20 -21.83
N ARG A 164 -12.27 -3.26 -22.52
CA ARG A 164 -12.79 -4.62 -22.34
C ARG A 164 -11.88 -5.42 -21.44
N PRO A 165 -12.44 -6.23 -20.50
CA PRO A 165 -11.64 -7.10 -19.64
C PRO A 165 -10.78 -8.08 -20.46
N VAL A 166 -9.51 -8.20 -20.08
CA VAL A 166 -8.60 -9.19 -20.68
C VAL A 166 -8.63 -10.51 -19.91
N PRO A 167 -8.38 -11.64 -20.56
CA PRO A 167 -8.27 -12.95 -19.88
C PRO A 167 -7.09 -13.01 -18.91
N ALA A 168 -7.13 -13.95 -17.96
CA ALA A 168 -6.01 -14.23 -17.06
C ALA A 168 -4.72 -14.56 -17.82
N GLY A 169 -3.60 -13.99 -17.37
CA GLY A 169 -2.28 -14.10 -18.02
C GLY A 169 -2.08 -13.16 -19.21
N VAL A 170 -3.09 -12.40 -19.63
CA VAL A 170 -2.97 -11.37 -20.67
C VAL A 170 -2.72 -10.03 -20.01
N VAL A 171 -1.72 -9.30 -20.51
CA VAL A 171 -1.38 -7.96 -20.02
C VAL A 171 -2.43 -6.95 -20.49
N GLY A 172 -2.89 -6.11 -19.58
CA GLY A 172 -3.76 -4.98 -19.84
C GLY A 172 -3.46 -3.83 -18.87
N GLU A 173 -4.10 -2.69 -19.08
CA GLU A 173 -3.98 -1.54 -18.18
C GLU A 173 -4.87 -1.74 -16.96
N LEU A 174 -4.33 -1.43 -15.76
CA LEU A 174 -5.06 -1.53 -14.50
C LEU A 174 -5.97 -0.32 -14.31
N TYR A 175 -7.23 -0.58 -13.98
CA TYR A 175 -8.22 0.40 -13.55
C TYR A 175 -8.73 0.05 -12.17
N LEU A 176 -8.85 1.05 -11.31
CA LEU A 176 -9.24 0.89 -9.91
C LEU A 176 -10.57 1.60 -9.65
N ALA A 177 -11.53 0.90 -9.07
CA ALA A 177 -12.83 1.44 -8.69
C ALA A 177 -13.13 1.14 -7.22
N GLY A 178 -14.20 1.72 -6.69
CA GLY A 178 -14.67 1.52 -5.33
C GLY A 178 -14.55 2.77 -4.46
N GLU A 179 -14.77 2.58 -3.17
CA GLU A 179 -14.86 3.67 -2.19
C GLU A 179 -13.54 4.40 -1.93
N GLY A 180 -12.41 3.80 -2.32
CA GLY A 180 -11.09 4.43 -2.24
C GLY A 180 -10.83 5.47 -3.33
N VAL A 181 -11.62 5.53 -4.40
CA VAL A 181 -11.41 6.46 -5.51
C VAL A 181 -11.61 7.90 -5.06
N GLY A 182 -10.54 8.72 -5.14
CA GLY A 182 -10.55 10.10 -4.72
C GLY A 182 -11.45 11.02 -5.56
N VAL A 183 -11.55 12.27 -5.14
CA VAL A 183 -12.39 13.28 -5.82
C VAL A 183 -11.78 13.68 -7.17
N GLY A 184 -10.45 13.79 -7.23
CA GLY A 184 -9.72 14.20 -8.41
C GLY A 184 -8.54 15.10 -8.06
N TYR A 185 -8.00 15.81 -9.05
CA TYR A 185 -6.88 16.73 -8.88
C TYR A 185 -7.39 18.15 -8.62
N TRP A 186 -6.98 18.74 -7.52
CA TRP A 186 -7.41 20.07 -7.11
C TRP A 186 -7.11 21.12 -8.19
N ARG A 187 -8.13 21.84 -8.63
CA ARG A 187 -8.06 22.86 -9.68
C ARG A 187 -7.48 22.39 -11.01
N ARG A 188 -7.59 21.10 -11.32
CA ARG A 188 -7.13 20.50 -12.58
C ARG A 188 -8.22 19.65 -13.24
N PRO A 189 -9.34 20.27 -13.69
CA PRO A 189 -10.49 19.50 -14.20
C PRO A 189 -10.16 18.67 -15.44
N GLY A 190 -9.34 19.16 -16.37
CA GLY A 190 -8.96 18.39 -17.56
C GLY A 190 -8.14 17.15 -17.21
N LEU A 191 -7.17 17.25 -16.29
CA LEU A 191 -6.40 16.11 -15.82
C LEU A 191 -7.31 15.14 -15.05
N THR A 192 -8.21 15.65 -14.20
CA THR A 192 -9.19 14.82 -13.50
C THR A 192 -10.05 14.02 -14.49
N ALA A 193 -10.60 14.67 -15.50
CA ALA A 193 -11.44 14.00 -16.50
C ALA A 193 -10.68 12.95 -17.34
N SER A 194 -9.37 13.10 -17.52
CA SER A 194 -8.54 12.14 -18.27
C SER A 194 -8.16 10.89 -17.48
N ARG A 195 -8.29 10.93 -16.14
CA ARG A 195 -7.86 9.83 -15.26
C ARG A 195 -9.01 9.23 -14.45
N PHE A 196 -9.96 10.05 -13.99
CA PHE A 196 -11.14 9.62 -13.24
C PHE A 196 -12.33 9.54 -14.19
N MET A 197 -12.59 8.35 -14.71
CA MET A 197 -13.59 8.13 -15.75
C MET A 197 -14.80 7.35 -15.22
N ALA A 198 -15.88 7.33 -15.97
CA ALA A 198 -17.06 6.53 -15.61
C ALA A 198 -16.69 5.04 -15.58
N CYS A 199 -17.16 4.33 -14.57
CA CYS A 199 -16.96 2.89 -14.45
C CYS A 199 -18.10 2.15 -15.18
N PRO A 200 -17.84 1.43 -16.28
CA PRO A 200 -18.90 0.70 -16.99
C PRO A 200 -19.31 -0.60 -16.29
N PHE A 201 -18.60 -1.01 -15.23
CA PHE A 201 -18.78 -2.28 -14.52
C PHE A 201 -19.47 -2.11 -13.15
N GLY A 202 -19.73 -0.88 -12.72
CA GLY A 202 -20.34 -0.57 -11.43
C GLY A 202 -21.73 0.02 -11.56
N GLU A 203 -22.29 0.44 -10.43
CA GLU A 203 -23.56 1.16 -10.40
C GLU A 203 -23.48 2.49 -11.18
N PRO A 204 -24.60 2.97 -11.77
CA PRO A 204 -24.62 4.25 -12.47
C PRO A 204 -24.07 5.40 -11.62
N GLY A 205 -23.15 6.18 -12.19
CA GLY A 205 -22.50 7.30 -11.51
C GLY A 205 -21.21 6.93 -10.79
N THR A 206 -20.84 5.64 -10.71
CA THR A 206 -19.53 5.24 -10.16
C THR A 206 -18.39 5.58 -11.10
N ARG A 207 -17.22 5.80 -10.50
CA ARG A 207 -15.99 6.13 -11.23
C ARG A 207 -14.92 5.10 -11.00
N MET A 208 -14.01 5.01 -11.97
CA MET A 208 -12.75 4.27 -11.87
C MET A 208 -11.58 5.18 -12.18
N TYR A 209 -10.44 4.89 -11.57
CA TYR A 209 -9.18 5.58 -11.82
C TYR A 209 -8.34 4.79 -12.80
N ARG A 210 -7.87 5.46 -13.85
CA ARG A 210 -6.95 4.94 -14.84
C ARG A 210 -5.52 5.08 -14.33
N THR A 211 -4.86 3.98 -13.95
CA THR A 211 -3.53 4.02 -13.31
C THR A 211 -2.42 4.34 -14.32
N GLY A 212 -2.47 3.79 -15.50
CA GLY A 212 -1.38 3.76 -16.47
C GLY A 212 -0.43 2.58 -16.28
N ASP A 213 -0.65 1.74 -15.26
CA ASP A 213 0.18 0.58 -14.98
C ASP A 213 -0.31 -0.64 -15.77
N LEU A 214 0.62 -1.42 -16.30
CA LEU A 214 0.34 -2.65 -17.01
C LEU A 214 0.49 -3.84 -16.07
N VAL A 215 -0.56 -4.66 -16.01
CA VAL A 215 -0.62 -5.83 -15.12
C VAL A 215 -1.26 -7.01 -15.85
N CYS A 216 -1.19 -8.18 -15.25
CA CYS A 216 -2.01 -9.32 -15.65
C CYS A 216 -2.63 -9.99 -14.41
N TRP A 217 -3.72 -10.73 -14.63
CA TRP A 217 -4.25 -11.61 -13.59
C TRP A 217 -3.37 -12.86 -13.49
N GLY A 218 -2.83 -13.12 -12.29
CA GLY A 218 -2.16 -14.38 -12.00
C GLY A 218 -3.13 -15.57 -12.08
N ARG A 219 -2.60 -16.78 -12.26
CA ARG A 219 -3.40 -18.02 -12.35
C ARG A 219 -4.19 -18.35 -11.08
N SER A 220 -3.81 -17.75 -9.95
CA SER A 220 -4.49 -17.90 -8.66
C SER A 220 -5.49 -16.76 -8.34
N GLY A 221 -5.76 -15.85 -9.28
CA GLY A 221 -6.63 -14.69 -9.07
C GLY A 221 -5.99 -13.55 -8.27
N SER A 222 -4.69 -13.63 -7.97
CA SER A 222 -3.89 -12.51 -7.45
C SER A 222 -3.35 -11.68 -8.61
N GLY A 223 -3.35 -10.36 -8.49
CA GLY A 223 -2.71 -9.47 -9.48
C GLY A 223 -1.19 -9.64 -9.46
N GLU A 224 -0.58 -9.80 -10.61
CA GLU A 224 0.87 -9.80 -10.87
C GLU A 224 1.24 -8.54 -11.64
#